data_5a85b0903214e84d9a171f84e66a8186
#
_entry.id   5a85b0903214e84d9a171f84e66a8186
#
_cell.length_a   1.000
_cell.length_b   1.000
_cell.length_c   1.000
_cell.angle_alpha   90.00
_cell.angle_beta   90.00
_cell.angle_gamma   90.00
#
_symmetry.space_group_name_H-M   'P 1'
#
loop_
_entity.id
_entity.type
_entity.pdbx_description
1 polymer ?
#
loop_
_entity_poly.entity_id
_entity_poly.type
_entity_poly.pdbx_seq_one_letter_code
_entity_poly.pdbx_strand_id
1 'polypeptide(L)'
;GVNSINWARVVAQIVYYFTATASLGMRETDFTVPTGNFGDIFAGSIARAMGLPIRRLIVATNQNDILHRALTTGEYRVGTVEPSISPSMDIQVSSNFERALYLAYGGEAAAISQLMDELKAGGFTISQGALQTLREQYLSGRVSEEETVAMIRTIRAETGEVLCPHSAVGVAVARQHVEPGVPMVTLATAHPAKFPDAVEQAIGLRPPLPPHMAALFDLPERVTRVENDNEALKSLILERRTQ
;
A
#
# COMPACT_ATOMS: atom_id res chain seq x y z
N GLY A 1 -5.00 18.60 -1.28
CA GLY A 1 -3.98 17.77 -1.95
C GLY A 1 -4.53 16.39 -2.30
N VAL A 2 -4.16 15.91 -3.46
CA VAL A 2 -4.52 14.55 -3.93
C VAL A 2 -3.29 13.65 -3.71
N ASN A 3 -3.05 13.27 -2.48
CA ASN A 3 -1.92 12.40 -2.10
C ASN A 3 -2.36 11.34 -1.09
N SER A 4 -1.45 10.43 -0.73
CA SER A 4 -1.73 9.29 0.16
C SER A 4 -2.13 9.69 1.58
N ILE A 5 -1.78 10.88 2.06
CA ILE A 5 -2.14 11.37 3.40
C ILE A 5 -3.55 11.97 3.48
N ASN A 6 -4.22 12.18 2.34
CA ASN A 6 -5.56 12.73 2.34
C ASN A 6 -6.55 11.75 2.99
N TRP A 7 -7.22 12.19 4.06
CA TRP A 7 -8.18 11.37 4.79
C TRP A 7 -9.32 10.83 3.91
N ALA A 8 -9.80 11.62 2.95
CA ALA A 8 -10.84 11.18 2.03
C ALA A 8 -10.42 9.94 1.20
N ARG A 9 -9.13 9.79 0.91
CA ARG A 9 -8.62 8.57 0.24
C ARG A 9 -8.68 7.35 1.17
N VAL A 10 -8.32 7.51 2.44
CA VAL A 10 -8.43 6.43 3.43
C VAL A 10 -9.90 6.01 3.59
N VAL A 11 -10.81 6.98 3.71
CA VAL A 11 -12.26 6.70 3.81
C VAL A 11 -12.78 5.93 2.59
N ALA A 12 -12.38 6.33 1.38
CA ALA A 12 -12.77 5.61 0.16
C ALA A 12 -12.24 4.17 0.13
N GLN A 13 -11.06 3.92 0.69
CA GLN A 13 -10.45 2.59 0.75
C GLN A 13 -11.14 1.65 1.75
N ILE A 14 -11.83 2.17 2.76
CA ILE A 14 -12.64 1.35 3.69
C ILE A 14 -13.65 0.48 2.92
N VAL A 15 -14.23 1.00 1.83
CA VAL A 15 -15.22 0.30 1.00
C VAL A 15 -14.70 -1.03 0.48
N TYR A 16 -13.42 -1.13 0.14
CA TYR A 16 -12.82 -2.37 -0.41
C TYR A 16 -12.96 -3.55 0.56
N TYR A 17 -12.73 -3.30 1.85
CA TYR A 17 -12.85 -4.31 2.89
C TYR A 17 -14.28 -4.77 3.09
N PHE A 18 -15.24 -3.83 3.12
CA PHE A 18 -16.66 -4.14 3.24
C PHE A 18 -17.17 -4.94 2.04
N THR A 19 -16.82 -4.53 0.82
CA THR A 19 -17.27 -5.24 -0.38
C THR A 19 -16.65 -6.63 -0.47
N ALA A 20 -15.37 -6.80 -0.17
CA ALA A 20 -14.73 -8.11 -0.17
C ALA A 20 -15.34 -9.05 0.89
N THR A 21 -15.50 -8.58 2.12
CA THR A 21 -16.07 -9.39 3.21
C THR A 21 -17.55 -9.73 2.94
N ALA A 22 -18.33 -8.80 2.38
CA ALA A 22 -19.71 -9.05 1.99
C ALA A 22 -19.79 -10.12 0.90
N SER A 23 -18.91 -10.10 -0.10
CA SER A 23 -18.83 -11.13 -1.14
C SER A 23 -18.49 -12.52 -0.61
N LEU A 24 -17.85 -12.58 0.57
CA LEU A 24 -17.54 -13.83 1.28
C LEU A 24 -18.60 -14.22 2.31
N GLY A 25 -19.78 -13.58 2.30
CA GLY A 25 -20.88 -13.86 3.22
C GLY A 25 -20.62 -13.38 4.64
N MET A 26 -19.92 -12.27 4.82
CA MET A 26 -19.59 -11.67 6.12
C MET A 26 -18.83 -12.61 7.07
N ARG A 27 -18.02 -13.50 6.51
CA ARG A 27 -17.17 -14.42 7.28
C ARG A 27 -15.96 -13.68 7.84
N GLU A 28 -15.45 -14.15 8.97
CA GLU A 28 -14.15 -13.73 9.48
C GLU A 28 -13.06 -13.96 8.43
N THR A 29 -12.31 -12.89 8.10
CA THR A 29 -11.45 -12.85 6.92
C THR A 29 -10.10 -12.24 7.28
N ASP A 30 -9.02 -12.80 6.73
CA ASP A 30 -7.70 -12.20 6.76
C ASP A 30 -7.47 -11.34 5.52
N PHE A 31 -6.77 -10.23 5.69
CA PHE A 31 -6.41 -9.35 4.58
C PHE A 31 -4.91 -9.15 4.51
N THR A 32 -4.34 -9.39 3.34
CA THR A 32 -2.96 -9.00 3.01
C THR A 32 -2.97 -7.81 2.08
N VAL A 33 -2.21 -6.80 2.44
CA VAL A 33 -2.24 -5.49 1.76
C VAL A 33 -0.84 -5.11 1.30
N PRO A 34 -0.61 -4.99 -0.02
CA PRO A 34 0.61 -4.39 -0.56
C PRO A 34 0.77 -2.98 0.00
N THR A 35 1.81 -2.75 0.79
CA THR A 35 1.87 -1.56 1.63
C THR A 35 3.13 -0.73 1.38
N GLY A 36 2.93 0.51 0.88
CA GLY A 36 3.91 1.58 0.91
C GLY A 36 3.52 2.61 1.99
N ASN A 37 2.67 3.56 1.64
CA ASN A 37 2.27 4.68 2.51
C ASN A 37 1.27 4.34 3.63
N PHE A 38 0.99 3.09 3.88
CA PHE A 38 0.12 2.58 4.96
C PHE A 38 -1.37 3.00 4.87
N GLY A 39 -1.77 3.74 3.84
CA GLY A 39 -3.14 4.27 3.75
C GLY A 39 -4.20 3.19 3.63
N ASP A 40 -3.97 2.23 2.76
CA ASP A 40 -4.92 1.16 2.47
C ASP A 40 -5.09 0.22 3.68
N ILE A 41 -4.00 -0.29 4.24
CA ILE A 41 -4.10 -1.17 5.41
C ILE A 41 -4.65 -0.44 6.66
N PHE A 42 -4.39 0.87 6.78
CA PHE A 42 -5.01 1.69 7.83
C PHE A 42 -6.53 1.79 7.64
N ALA A 43 -7.00 1.87 6.39
CA ALA A 43 -8.44 1.79 6.10
C ALA A 43 -9.04 0.45 6.55
N GLY A 44 -8.29 -0.66 6.43
CA GLY A 44 -8.67 -1.96 6.99
C GLY A 44 -8.82 -1.94 8.51
N SER A 45 -7.94 -1.23 9.21
CA SER A 45 -8.06 -1.06 10.67
C SER A 45 -9.30 -0.27 11.07
N ILE A 46 -9.64 0.75 10.30
CA ILE A 46 -10.88 1.51 10.51
C ILE A 46 -12.10 0.62 10.22
N ALA A 47 -12.08 -0.15 9.13
CA ALA A 47 -13.16 -1.11 8.81
C ALA A 47 -13.38 -2.11 9.96
N ARG A 48 -12.30 -2.66 10.53
CA ARG A 48 -12.35 -3.53 11.71
C ARG A 48 -12.92 -2.81 12.94
N ALA A 49 -12.50 -1.58 13.20
CA ALA A 49 -13.04 -0.76 14.28
C ALA A 49 -14.53 -0.42 14.10
N MET A 50 -15.02 -0.38 12.84
CA MET A 50 -16.45 -0.25 12.50
C MET A 50 -17.23 -1.55 12.68
N GLY A 51 -16.59 -2.65 13.09
CA GLY A 51 -17.24 -3.93 13.36
C GLY A 51 -17.18 -4.94 12.21
N LEU A 52 -16.39 -4.67 11.14
CA LEU A 52 -16.21 -5.65 10.08
C LEU A 52 -15.39 -6.85 10.63
N PRO A 53 -15.77 -8.12 10.34
CA PRO A 53 -15.10 -9.30 10.88
C PRO A 53 -13.73 -9.53 10.18
N ILE A 54 -12.80 -8.63 10.42
CA ILE A 54 -11.41 -8.77 9.99
C ILE A 54 -10.63 -9.41 11.13
N ARG A 55 -10.09 -10.60 10.88
CA ARG A 55 -9.27 -11.32 11.87
C ARG A 55 -7.85 -10.75 11.92
N ARG A 56 -7.16 -10.72 10.78
CA ARG A 56 -5.77 -10.24 10.66
C ARG A 56 -5.63 -9.25 9.49
N LEU A 57 -4.82 -8.24 9.73
CA LEU A 57 -4.32 -7.33 8.72
C LEU A 57 -2.82 -7.57 8.54
N ILE A 58 -2.38 -7.87 7.33
CA ILE A 58 -1.02 -8.29 7.04
C ILE A 58 -0.37 -7.28 6.11
N VAL A 59 0.61 -6.56 6.63
CA VAL A 59 1.44 -5.61 5.88
C VAL A 59 2.38 -6.39 4.97
N ALA A 60 2.26 -6.21 3.67
CA ALA A 60 3.16 -6.82 2.70
C ALA A 60 4.11 -5.76 2.11
N THR A 61 5.42 -5.98 2.24
CA THR A 61 6.46 -5.08 1.73
C THR A 61 7.36 -5.78 0.73
N ASN A 62 7.96 -5.02 -0.18
CA ASN A 62 9.09 -5.46 -0.99
C ASN A 62 10.40 -5.35 -0.19
N GLN A 63 11.57 -5.34 -0.85
CA GLN A 63 12.87 -5.16 -0.19
C GLN A 63 13.00 -3.84 0.58
N ASN A 64 12.19 -2.81 0.26
CA ASN A 64 12.10 -1.58 1.04
C ASN A 64 11.19 -1.80 2.25
N ASP A 65 11.70 -2.48 3.25
CA ASP A 65 10.96 -3.18 4.29
C ASP A 65 10.82 -2.40 5.62
N ILE A 66 10.90 -1.08 5.59
CA ILE A 66 10.88 -0.26 6.81
C ILE A 66 9.69 -0.58 7.74
N LEU A 67 8.50 -0.84 7.17
CA LEU A 67 7.32 -1.20 7.95
C LEU A 67 7.43 -2.60 8.57
N HIS A 68 7.97 -3.57 7.83
CA HIS A 68 8.20 -4.91 8.34
C HIS A 68 9.23 -4.89 9.49
N ARG A 69 10.35 -4.16 9.34
CA ARG A 69 11.33 -3.96 10.42
C ARG A 69 10.69 -3.28 11.63
N ALA A 70 9.93 -2.20 11.43
CA ALA A 70 9.25 -1.51 12.53
C ALA A 70 8.34 -2.44 13.33
N LEU A 71 7.52 -3.27 12.65
CA LEU A 71 6.60 -4.20 13.32
C LEU A 71 7.32 -5.39 13.98
N THR A 72 8.44 -5.84 13.42
CA THR A 72 9.18 -7.00 13.93
C THR A 72 10.21 -6.65 15.00
N THR A 73 10.86 -5.50 14.89
CA THR A 73 11.95 -5.11 15.81
C THR A 73 11.61 -3.92 16.70
N GLY A 74 10.62 -3.11 16.30
CA GLY A 74 10.33 -1.82 16.91
C GLY A 74 11.19 -0.67 16.37
N GLU A 75 12.13 -0.94 15.47
CA GLU A 75 13.01 0.08 14.91
C GLU A 75 12.47 0.64 13.60
N TYR A 76 12.16 1.92 13.59
CA TYR A 76 11.78 2.66 12.39
C TYR A 76 12.94 3.57 11.96
N ARG A 77 13.87 3.02 11.19
CA ARG A 77 15.07 3.74 10.73
C ARG A 77 15.04 3.87 9.21
N VAL A 78 15.23 5.11 8.76
CA VAL A 78 15.33 5.44 7.33
C VAL A 78 16.61 4.83 6.77
N GLY A 79 16.48 4.05 5.71
CA GLY A 79 17.56 3.47 4.93
C GLY A 79 17.67 4.08 3.53
N THR A 80 18.51 3.47 2.71
CA THR A 80 18.52 3.77 1.27
C THR A 80 17.33 3.11 0.59
N VAL A 81 16.68 3.82 -0.32
CA VAL A 81 15.65 3.24 -1.18
C VAL A 81 16.33 2.41 -2.26
N GLU A 82 15.92 1.16 -2.39
CA GLU A 82 16.34 0.26 -3.45
C GLU A 82 15.26 0.23 -4.53
N PRO A 83 15.52 0.76 -5.75
CA PRO A 83 14.55 0.71 -6.84
C PRO A 83 14.11 -0.72 -7.17
N SER A 84 12.81 -0.91 -7.38
CA SER A 84 12.22 -2.22 -7.67
C SER A 84 11.16 -2.17 -8.78
N ILE A 85 10.69 -3.33 -9.20
CA ILE A 85 9.55 -3.46 -10.12
C ILE A 85 8.20 -3.10 -9.48
N SER A 86 8.16 -2.85 -8.16
CA SER A 86 6.98 -2.39 -7.41
C SER A 86 7.18 -0.97 -6.84
N PRO A 87 7.40 0.05 -7.70
CA PRO A 87 7.94 1.36 -7.30
C PRO A 87 7.07 2.14 -6.30
N SER A 88 5.77 1.87 -6.20
CA SER A 88 4.91 2.53 -5.20
C SER A 88 5.21 2.07 -3.76
N MET A 89 6.01 1.01 -3.61
CA MET A 89 6.48 0.48 -2.32
C MET A 89 7.94 0.84 -2.04
N ASP A 90 8.63 1.52 -2.97
CA ASP A 90 10.02 1.94 -2.85
C ASP A 90 10.10 3.20 -1.99
N ILE A 91 9.84 3.04 -0.71
CA ILE A 91 9.82 4.12 0.28
C ILE A 91 10.60 3.75 1.54
N GLN A 92 11.09 4.78 2.23
CA GLN A 92 11.69 4.66 3.56
C GLN A 92 10.98 5.54 4.61
N VAL A 93 9.89 6.22 4.21
CA VAL A 93 8.98 6.93 5.13
C VAL A 93 7.55 6.66 4.70
N SER A 94 6.78 6.04 5.58
CA SER A 94 5.39 5.65 5.33
C SER A 94 4.43 6.64 5.98
N SER A 95 3.82 7.50 5.16
CA SER A 95 3.12 8.71 5.61
C SER A 95 1.91 8.48 6.52
N ASN A 96 1.16 7.38 6.35
CA ASN A 96 -0.01 7.10 7.22
C ASN A 96 0.33 6.18 8.39
N PHE A 97 1.56 5.68 8.50
CA PHE A 97 1.98 4.90 9.66
C PHE A 97 1.93 5.72 10.95
N GLU A 98 2.15 7.03 10.85
CA GLU A 98 1.96 7.99 11.94
C GLU A 98 0.55 7.88 12.59
N ARG A 99 -0.49 7.61 11.80
CA ARG A 99 -1.86 7.42 12.31
C ARG A 99 -1.99 6.16 13.16
N ALA A 100 -1.35 5.07 12.75
CA ALA A 100 -1.32 3.84 13.53
C ALA A 100 -0.50 4.00 14.81
N LEU A 101 0.63 4.72 14.74
CA LEU A 101 1.42 5.09 15.91
C LEU A 101 0.60 5.93 16.88
N TYR A 102 -0.11 6.95 16.40
CA TYR A 102 -0.96 7.80 17.24
C TYR A 102 -1.99 6.97 18.05
N LEU A 103 -2.64 6.00 17.41
CA LEU A 103 -3.56 5.11 18.09
C LEU A 103 -2.84 4.17 19.07
N ALA A 104 -1.68 3.64 18.70
CA ALA A 104 -0.89 2.75 19.54
C ALA A 104 -0.30 3.44 20.78
N TYR A 105 -0.06 4.75 20.72
CA TYR A 105 0.34 5.59 21.84
C TYR A 105 -0.86 6.20 22.59
N GLY A 106 -2.07 5.64 22.41
CA GLY A 106 -3.27 6.08 23.16
C GLY A 106 -3.77 7.48 22.79
N GLY A 107 -3.39 8.03 21.64
CA GLY A 107 -3.77 9.37 21.21
C GLY A 107 -2.87 10.49 21.76
N GLU A 108 -1.71 10.16 22.30
CA GLU A 108 -0.77 11.14 22.87
C GLU A 108 0.00 11.91 21.77
N ALA A 109 -0.50 13.10 21.42
CA ALA A 109 0.08 13.94 20.37
C ALA A 109 1.55 14.32 20.65
N ALA A 110 1.91 14.58 21.91
CA ALA A 110 3.29 14.94 22.28
C ALA A 110 4.28 13.81 21.97
N ALA A 111 3.91 12.56 22.25
CA ALA A 111 4.74 11.40 21.93
C ALA A 111 4.95 11.27 20.42
N ILE A 112 3.89 11.47 19.61
CA ILE A 112 4.01 11.42 18.16
C ILE A 112 4.88 12.56 17.61
N SER A 113 4.73 13.77 18.12
CA SER A 113 5.60 14.90 17.73
C SER A 113 7.06 14.58 18.01
N GLN A 114 7.39 13.99 19.15
CA GLN A 114 8.75 13.56 19.47
C GLN A 114 9.26 12.51 18.46
N LEU A 115 8.48 11.48 18.17
CA LEU A 115 8.87 10.45 17.18
C LEU A 115 9.10 11.06 15.78
N MET A 116 8.28 12.04 15.38
CA MET A 116 8.46 12.72 14.08
C MET A 116 9.72 13.61 14.07
N ASP A 117 10.12 14.19 15.20
CA ASP A 117 11.39 14.91 15.31
C ASP A 117 12.59 13.96 15.29
N GLU A 118 12.51 12.83 15.95
CA GLU A 118 13.51 11.76 15.87
C GLU A 118 13.62 11.20 14.45
N LEU A 119 12.51 11.05 13.73
CA LEU A 119 12.49 10.63 12.33
C LEU A 119 13.29 11.58 11.42
N LYS A 120 13.22 12.88 11.64
CA LYS A 120 14.04 13.88 10.91
C LYS A 120 15.54 13.69 11.15
N ALA A 121 15.90 13.12 12.30
CA ALA A 121 17.28 12.76 12.64
C ALA A 121 17.69 11.36 12.14
N GLY A 122 16.81 10.63 11.44
CA GLY A 122 17.11 9.36 10.78
C GLY A 122 16.29 8.16 11.27
N GLY A 123 15.46 8.30 12.31
CA GLY A 123 14.59 7.24 12.78
C GLY A 123 14.39 7.23 14.28
N PHE A 124 13.46 6.37 14.72
CA PHE A 124 13.07 6.23 16.13
C PHE A 124 12.88 4.75 16.52
N THR A 125 12.76 4.51 17.82
CA THR A 125 12.37 3.19 18.36
C THR A 125 10.98 3.30 18.97
N ILE A 126 10.09 2.41 18.57
CA ILE A 126 8.72 2.32 19.10
C ILE A 126 8.77 1.77 20.52
N SER A 127 8.07 2.38 21.47
CA SER A 127 7.99 1.87 22.83
C SER A 127 7.39 0.46 22.88
N GLN A 128 7.79 -0.36 23.84
CA GLN A 128 7.31 -1.75 23.93
C GLN A 128 5.78 -1.87 23.99
N GLY A 129 5.12 -0.99 24.75
CA GLY A 129 3.66 -1.00 24.85
C GLY A 129 2.97 -0.68 23.50
N ALA A 130 3.45 0.37 22.81
CA ALA A 130 2.92 0.73 21.51
C ALA A 130 3.22 -0.35 20.45
N LEU A 131 4.42 -0.96 20.51
CA LEU A 131 4.79 -2.04 19.59
C LEU A 131 3.89 -3.28 19.81
N GLN A 132 3.57 -3.63 21.04
CA GLN A 132 2.63 -4.69 21.35
C GLN A 132 1.25 -4.39 20.77
N THR A 133 0.73 -3.18 20.98
CA THR A 133 -0.54 -2.73 20.40
C THR A 133 -0.55 -2.82 18.87
N LEU A 134 0.55 -2.43 18.21
CA LEU A 134 0.67 -2.56 16.75
C LEU A 134 0.67 -4.02 16.32
N ARG A 135 1.38 -4.90 17.01
CA ARG A 135 1.46 -6.36 16.70
C ARG A 135 0.15 -7.10 16.93
N GLU A 136 -0.69 -6.63 17.83
CA GLU A 136 -2.05 -7.15 18.00
C GLU A 136 -2.95 -6.79 16.80
N GLN A 137 -2.61 -5.71 16.09
CA GLN A 137 -3.38 -5.25 14.95
C GLN A 137 -2.82 -5.73 13.61
N TYR A 138 -1.50 -5.80 13.48
CA TYR A 138 -0.82 -6.03 12.22
C TYR A 138 0.20 -7.15 12.33
N LEU A 139 0.11 -8.08 11.39
CA LEU A 139 1.22 -8.94 11.00
C LEU A 139 1.97 -8.27 9.85
N SER A 140 3.12 -8.82 9.48
CA SER A 140 3.86 -8.32 8.33
C SER A 140 4.71 -9.40 7.68
N GLY A 141 5.00 -9.20 6.39
CA GLY A 141 5.93 -10.00 5.63
C GLY A 141 6.69 -9.14 4.62
N ARG A 142 7.81 -9.67 4.18
CA ARG A 142 8.70 -9.08 3.19
C ARG A 142 9.00 -10.11 2.11
N VAL A 143 9.11 -9.65 0.87
CA VAL A 143 9.58 -10.48 -0.26
C VAL A 143 10.62 -9.74 -1.09
N SER A 144 11.52 -10.47 -1.70
CA SER A 144 12.50 -9.93 -2.63
C SER A 144 11.89 -9.67 -4.02
N GLU A 145 12.68 -9.04 -4.88
CA GLU A 145 12.26 -8.85 -6.27
C GLU A 145 12.16 -10.18 -7.02
N GLU A 146 13.08 -11.12 -6.77
CA GLU A 146 13.06 -12.45 -7.37
C GLU A 146 11.81 -13.24 -6.95
N GLU A 147 11.45 -13.19 -5.68
CA GLU A 147 10.22 -13.80 -5.15
C GLU A 147 8.97 -13.15 -5.76
N THR A 148 8.99 -11.84 -5.97
CA THR A 148 7.90 -11.11 -6.63
C THR A 148 7.72 -11.58 -8.07
N VAL A 149 8.80 -11.64 -8.86
CA VAL A 149 8.78 -12.15 -10.24
C VAL A 149 8.32 -13.60 -10.29
N ALA A 150 8.84 -14.45 -9.40
CA ALA A 150 8.42 -15.85 -9.29
C ALA A 150 6.91 -15.98 -8.98
N MET A 151 6.38 -15.11 -8.12
CA MET A 151 4.95 -15.11 -7.77
C MET A 151 4.06 -14.73 -8.96
N ILE A 152 4.44 -13.75 -9.78
CA ILE A 152 3.71 -13.42 -11.01
C ILE A 152 3.63 -14.66 -11.93
N ARG A 153 4.73 -15.38 -12.12
CA ARG A 153 4.78 -16.61 -12.92
C ARG A 153 3.88 -17.71 -12.35
N THR A 154 3.97 -17.91 -11.04
CA THR A 154 3.23 -18.94 -10.34
C THR A 154 1.73 -18.74 -10.45
N ILE A 155 1.24 -17.54 -10.15
CA ILE A 155 -0.19 -17.23 -10.25
C ILE A 155 -0.68 -17.35 -11.70
N ARG A 156 0.11 -16.89 -12.67
CA ARG A 156 -0.22 -17.06 -14.08
C ARG A 156 -0.38 -18.54 -14.47
N ALA A 157 0.52 -19.40 -13.98
CA ALA A 157 0.47 -20.83 -14.26
C ALA A 157 -0.68 -21.54 -13.56
N GLU A 158 -0.98 -21.18 -12.31
CA GLU A 158 -2.01 -21.83 -11.50
C GLU A 158 -3.44 -21.42 -11.85
N THR A 159 -3.65 -20.15 -12.19
CA THR A 159 -5.00 -19.57 -12.29
C THR A 159 -5.31 -18.95 -13.65
N GLY A 160 -4.30 -18.67 -14.46
CA GLY A 160 -4.44 -17.89 -15.67
C GLY A 160 -4.44 -16.36 -15.44
N GLU A 161 -4.53 -15.89 -14.21
CA GLU A 161 -4.53 -14.48 -13.87
C GLU A 161 -3.14 -13.85 -13.98
N VAL A 162 -3.10 -12.58 -14.37
CA VAL A 162 -1.86 -11.80 -14.44
C VAL A 162 -1.87 -10.74 -13.34
N LEU A 163 -0.91 -10.82 -12.43
CA LEU A 163 -0.76 -9.84 -11.36
C LEU A 163 0.16 -8.69 -11.78
N CYS A 164 -0.12 -7.49 -11.27
CA CYS A 164 0.90 -6.44 -11.23
C CYS A 164 1.94 -6.76 -10.13
N PRO A 165 3.16 -6.20 -10.19
CA PRO A 165 4.21 -6.49 -9.22
C PRO A 165 3.79 -6.23 -7.77
N HIS A 166 3.06 -5.15 -7.49
CA HIS A 166 2.59 -4.83 -6.14
C HIS A 166 1.62 -5.89 -5.60
N SER A 167 0.65 -6.31 -6.41
CA SER A 167 -0.28 -7.39 -6.02
C SER A 167 0.45 -8.72 -5.82
N ALA A 168 1.51 -8.98 -6.60
CA ALA A 168 2.33 -10.17 -6.44
C ALA A 168 3.08 -10.20 -5.10
N VAL A 169 3.61 -9.05 -4.63
CA VAL A 169 4.15 -8.91 -3.27
C VAL A 169 3.10 -9.28 -2.23
N GLY A 170 1.88 -8.77 -2.37
CA GLY A 170 0.78 -9.11 -1.46
C GLY A 170 0.46 -10.60 -1.43
N VAL A 171 0.34 -11.24 -2.59
CA VAL A 171 0.04 -12.68 -2.69
C VAL A 171 1.19 -13.53 -2.14
N ALA A 172 2.45 -13.14 -2.38
CA ALA A 172 3.61 -13.86 -1.87
C ALA A 172 3.64 -13.85 -0.33
N VAL A 173 3.38 -12.70 0.28
CA VAL A 173 3.25 -12.59 1.75
C VAL A 173 1.99 -13.32 2.24
N ALA A 174 0.85 -13.22 1.54
CA ALA A 174 -0.36 -13.95 1.91
C ALA A 174 -0.12 -15.44 2.07
N ARG A 175 0.62 -16.07 1.15
CA ARG A 175 0.94 -17.50 1.17
C ARG A 175 1.74 -17.92 2.40
N GLN A 176 2.43 -17.01 3.07
CA GLN A 176 3.15 -17.28 4.32
C GLN A 176 2.20 -17.35 5.53
N HIS A 177 0.96 -16.84 5.38
CA HIS A 177 0.01 -16.66 6.48
C HIS A 177 -1.34 -17.36 6.27
N VAL A 178 -1.53 -18.09 5.17
CA VAL A 178 -2.78 -18.83 4.91
C VAL A 178 -3.03 -19.86 5.99
N GLU A 179 -4.25 -19.89 6.50
CA GLU A 179 -4.72 -20.90 7.45
C GLU A 179 -5.96 -21.64 6.89
N PRO A 180 -6.03 -22.96 7.06
CA PRO A 180 -7.17 -23.74 6.61
C PRO A 180 -8.50 -23.22 7.20
N GLY A 181 -9.49 -23.04 6.34
CA GLY A 181 -10.84 -22.63 6.76
C GLY A 181 -11.06 -21.14 6.93
N VAL A 182 -10.02 -20.31 6.89
CA VAL A 182 -10.12 -18.85 6.94
C VAL A 182 -9.84 -18.25 5.57
N PRO A 183 -10.77 -17.47 5.00
CA PRO A 183 -10.52 -16.75 3.76
C PRO A 183 -9.34 -15.77 3.91
N MET A 184 -8.45 -15.78 2.92
CA MET A 184 -7.37 -14.80 2.78
C MET A 184 -7.65 -13.94 1.55
N VAL A 185 -7.83 -12.65 1.74
CA VAL A 185 -8.00 -11.67 0.67
C VAL A 185 -6.72 -10.86 0.51
N THR A 186 -6.16 -10.88 -0.69
CA THR A 186 -5.08 -9.95 -1.05
C THR A 186 -5.66 -8.80 -1.85
N LEU A 187 -5.45 -7.56 -1.42
CA LEU A 187 -5.93 -6.41 -2.17
C LEU A 187 -5.12 -6.22 -3.46
N ALA A 188 -5.82 -6.17 -4.60
CA ALA A 188 -5.24 -5.89 -5.89
C ALA A 188 -5.10 -4.37 -6.07
N THR A 189 -3.87 -3.87 -6.16
CA THR A 189 -3.58 -2.44 -6.08
C THR A 189 -3.49 -1.74 -7.43
N ALA A 190 -3.22 -2.48 -8.52
CA ALA A 190 -3.14 -1.92 -9.86
C ALA A 190 -3.43 -2.97 -10.93
N HIS A 191 -3.86 -2.51 -12.11
CA HIS A 191 -3.93 -3.35 -13.28
C HIS A 191 -2.52 -3.66 -13.81
N PRO A 192 -2.22 -4.90 -14.26
CA PRO A 192 -0.88 -5.29 -14.74
C PRO A 192 -0.37 -4.43 -15.91
N ALA A 193 -1.25 -3.92 -16.76
CA ALA A 193 -0.90 -3.02 -17.85
C ALA A 193 -0.27 -1.68 -17.40
N LYS A 194 -0.34 -1.33 -16.12
CA LYS A 194 0.37 -0.17 -15.57
C LYS A 194 1.88 -0.42 -15.41
N PHE A 195 2.28 -1.68 -15.38
CA PHE A 195 3.68 -2.11 -15.21
C PHE A 195 4.06 -3.12 -16.30
N PRO A 196 3.90 -2.76 -17.58
CA PRO A 196 3.97 -3.71 -18.67
C PRO A 196 5.34 -4.37 -18.80
N ASP A 197 6.42 -3.63 -18.59
CA ASP A 197 7.79 -4.13 -18.76
C ASP A 197 8.13 -5.17 -17.68
N ALA A 198 7.75 -4.91 -16.44
CA ALA A 198 7.96 -5.84 -15.33
C ALA A 198 7.15 -7.14 -15.51
N VAL A 199 5.92 -7.05 -16.01
CA VAL A 199 5.08 -8.21 -16.27
C VAL A 199 5.63 -9.00 -17.47
N GLU A 200 6.02 -8.33 -18.53
CA GLU A 200 6.63 -8.96 -19.72
C GLU A 200 7.94 -9.68 -19.36
N GLN A 201 8.78 -9.07 -18.52
CA GLN A 201 9.98 -9.72 -18.00
C GLN A 201 9.66 -10.98 -17.18
N ALA A 202 8.56 -10.95 -16.42
CA ALA A 202 8.16 -12.08 -15.58
C ALA A 202 7.59 -13.25 -16.39
N ILE A 203 6.70 -13.00 -17.36
CA ILE A 203 5.91 -14.06 -18.02
C ILE A 203 6.03 -14.08 -19.55
N GLY A 204 6.86 -13.22 -20.16
CA GLY A 204 7.02 -13.15 -21.62
C GLY A 204 5.80 -12.60 -22.37
N LEU A 205 4.85 -12.00 -21.65
CA LEU A 205 3.61 -11.46 -22.21
C LEU A 205 3.41 -10.01 -21.72
N ARG A 206 3.29 -9.10 -22.69
CA ARG A 206 2.90 -7.71 -22.40
C ARG A 206 1.39 -7.64 -22.15
N PRO A 207 0.94 -7.26 -20.94
CA PRO A 207 -0.48 -7.24 -20.64
C PRO A 207 -1.20 -6.15 -21.45
N PRO A 208 -2.36 -6.47 -22.07
CA PRO A 208 -3.14 -5.48 -22.81
C PRO A 208 -3.77 -4.45 -21.85
N LEU A 209 -4.07 -3.28 -22.38
CA LEU A 209 -4.90 -2.30 -21.68
C LEU A 209 -6.31 -2.87 -21.42
N PRO A 210 -6.98 -2.44 -20.36
CA PRO A 210 -8.41 -2.72 -20.19
C PRO A 210 -9.21 -2.26 -21.42
N PRO A 211 -10.26 -2.98 -21.84
CA PRO A 211 -10.99 -2.65 -23.07
C PRO A 211 -11.50 -1.21 -23.14
N HIS A 212 -11.95 -0.65 -22.02
CA HIS A 212 -12.44 0.73 -21.94
C HIS A 212 -11.31 1.78 -22.01
N MET A 213 -10.05 1.36 -21.97
CA MET A 213 -8.85 2.21 -22.11
C MET A 213 -8.04 1.88 -23.37
N ALA A 214 -8.55 1.05 -24.27
CA ALA A 214 -7.79 0.58 -25.43
C ALA A 214 -7.22 1.71 -26.29
N ALA A 215 -7.93 2.82 -26.41
CA ALA A 215 -7.50 4.00 -27.19
C ALA A 215 -6.58 4.97 -26.40
N LEU A 216 -6.16 4.62 -25.17
CA LEU A 216 -5.43 5.57 -24.30
C LEU A 216 -4.16 6.12 -24.96
N PHE A 217 -3.42 5.30 -25.68
CA PHE A 217 -2.16 5.69 -26.34
C PHE A 217 -2.37 6.47 -27.64
N ASP A 218 -3.59 6.46 -28.20
CA ASP A 218 -3.95 7.21 -29.41
C ASP A 218 -4.50 8.61 -29.07
N LEU A 219 -4.78 8.87 -27.79
CA LEU A 219 -5.31 10.14 -27.35
C LEU A 219 -4.19 11.17 -27.18
N PRO A 220 -4.43 12.43 -27.57
CA PRO A 220 -3.45 13.50 -27.39
C PRO A 220 -3.24 13.80 -25.89
N GLU A 221 -1.98 13.90 -25.48
CA GLU A 221 -1.64 14.36 -24.15
C GLU A 221 -2.02 15.83 -23.95
N ARG A 222 -2.73 16.12 -22.85
CA ARG A 222 -3.14 17.48 -22.47
C ARG A 222 -2.28 17.94 -21.30
N VAL A 223 -1.12 18.51 -21.61
CA VAL A 223 -0.15 19.00 -20.64
C VAL A 223 -0.05 20.52 -20.75
N THR A 224 -0.19 21.22 -19.63
CA THR A 224 0.13 22.65 -19.52
C THR A 224 1.42 22.78 -18.72
N ARG A 225 2.46 23.34 -19.35
CA ARG A 225 3.69 23.68 -18.64
C ARG A 225 3.51 25.02 -17.96
N VAL A 226 3.96 25.12 -16.73
CA VAL A 226 3.96 26.35 -15.93
C VAL A 226 5.34 26.49 -15.28
N GLU A 227 5.80 27.73 -15.14
CA GLU A 227 7.04 28.01 -14.44
C GLU A 227 6.96 27.56 -12.97
N ASN A 228 8.12 27.19 -12.38
CA ASN A 228 8.21 26.80 -10.97
C ASN A 228 8.09 28.03 -10.07
N ASP A 229 6.94 28.71 -10.15
CA ASP A 229 6.60 29.92 -9.42
C ASP A 229 5.17 29.85 -8.90
N ASN A 230 4.96 30.29 -7.64
CA ASN A 230 3.66 30.23 -6.99
C ASN A 230 2.63 31.16 -7.65
N GLU A 231 3.03 32.33 -8.13
CA GLU A 231 2.11 33.28 -8.73
C GLU A 231 1.70 32.82 -10.15
N ALA A 232 2.61 32.25 -10.91
CA ALA A 232 2.31 31.60 -12.18
C ALA A 232 1.30 30.46 -12.02
N LEU A 233 1.49 29.61 -10.99
CA LEU A 233 0.55 28.53 -10.69
C LEU A 233 -0.83 29.05 -10.25
N LYS A 234 -0.89 30.08 -9.40
CA LYS A 234 -2.15 30.72 -9.00
C LYS A 234 -2.89 31.28 -10.19
N SER A 235 -2.19 32.00 -11.05
CA SER A 235 -2.77 32.59 -12.27
C SER A 235 -3.38 31.51 -13.16
N LEU A 236 -2.67 30.43 -13.41
CA LEU A 236 -3.17 29.28 -14.18
C LEU A 236 -4.43 28.67 -13.55
N ILE A 237 -4.48 28.51 -12.23
CA ILE A 237 -5.65 27.97 -11.53
C ILE A 237 -6.85 28.90 -11.66
N LEU A 238 -6.64 30.21 -11.54
CA LEU A 238 -7.72 31.20 -11.66
C LEU A 238 -8.29 31.26 -13.08
N GLU A 239 -7.43 31.24 -14.10
CA GLU A 239 -7.85 31.18 -15.51
C GLU A 239 -8.72 29.97 -15.82
N ARG A 240 -8.31 28.80 -15.30
CA ARG A 240 -9.05 27.53 -15.52
C ARG A 240 -10.36 27.44 -14.76
N ARG A 241 -10.53 28.23 -13.70
CA ARG A 241 -11.77 28.27 -12.90
C ARG A 241 -12.90 29.05 -13.56
N THR A 242 -12.57 29.91 -14.52
CA THR A 242 -13.53 30.75 -15.25
C THR A 242 -13.95 30.19 -16.60
N GLN A 243 -13.42 29.04 -16.99
CA GLN A 243 -13.84 28.20 -18.13
C GLN A 243 -14.71 27.03 -17.68
#